data_dc7915e6624269c9c71ddef59f59a180
#
_entry.id   dc7915e6624269c9c71ddef59f59a180
#
_cell.length_a   1.000
_cell.length_b   1.000
_cell.length_c   1.000
_cell.angle_alpha   90.00
_cell.angle_beta   90.00
_cell.angle_gamma   90.00
#
_symmetry.space_group_name_H-M   'P 1'
#
loop_
_entity.id
_entity.type
_entity.pdbx_description
1 polymer ?
#
loop_
_entity_poly.entity_id
_entity_poly.type
_entity_poly.pdbx_seq_one_letter_code
_entity_poly.pdbx_strand_id
1 'polypeptide(L)'
;MPERGRVSVPVGPAGVEAGGGVTAFVVRAVALLCALMTERSSVAELAGILREEVDRYSPGERLPSSRRLVERYRVSPVTVSRALAQLAAEGVVVTRPGAGAYRAEPSGPATPAPGDTSWQEVALSAQTAAGPVPRSVDASGVLVTLAEPPPGVIEFNGGYLHPSLQPERALAAALARAGRRPGAWNRPPTDGLPELRSWFAREIAGPGGEGGPTGADVLITAGGQSALTTALRALAPPGAPVLVESPTYPGMLAVARAAGQRPVPVPVDADGLRPELFAAALRATGARVLVCQPLFQNPTGAVLARERRREVVRIAREAGAFVVEDDFARSLAHEDAGALPPPLAADDPDGVVVHLRSLTKITSPSLRVGALAARGPVLERLRAIHVVDQFFVPRPLQEAALELVGSPAWPRHLRAVAAALRPRRDHLAAELRRQVPALAQAAAPRGGFHLWVRAPEGTDEAALTGAALRAGVAVTPGRPYFCAEPPAVHLRLGFAATAGTAEITEGVRRLRTACAEALPHGAGGGEPVPA
;
A
#
# COMPACT_ATOMS: atom_id res chain seq x y z
N MET A 1 -69.79 18.43 9.04
CA MET A 1 -70.63 19.62 8.75
C MET A 1 -70.44 20.61 9.86
N PRO A 2 -70.35 21.97 9.65
CA PRO A 2 -70.52 22.73 8.40
C PRO A 2 -69.17 23.34 7.91
N GLU A 3 -69.00 23.56 6.67
CA GLU A 3 -69.37 24.59 5.68
C GLU A 3 -68.55 25.88 5.70
N ARG A 4 -67.84 26.06 4.54
CA ARG A 4 -67.77 27.17 3.58
C ARG A 4 -66.92 28.40 3.88
N GLY A 5 -66.11 28.74 2.90
CA GLY A 5 -65.55 30.06 2.69
C GLY A 5 -64.61 30.13 1.46
N ARG A 6 -65.19 30.09 0.25
CA ARG A 6 -64.47 30.55 -0.96
C ARG A 6 -64.45 32.08 -0.94
N VAL A 7 -63.26 32.66 -1.12
CA VAL A 7 -63.09 34.04 -1.59
C VAL A 7 -62.23 34.02 -2.84
N SER A 8 -62.85 34.37 -3.94
CA SER A 8 -62.23 34.66 -5.25
C SER A 8 -61.76 36.11 -5.26
N VAL A 9 -60.54 36.36 -5.74
CA VAL A 9 -60.04 37.70 -6.09
C VAL A 9 -59.33 37.59 -7.44
N PRO A 10 -59.43 38.62 -8.29
CA PRO A 10 -59.33 38.50 -9.75
C PRO A 10 -57.91 38.59 -10.31
N VAL A 11 -57.79 38.03 -11.51
CA VAL A 11 -56.61 38.08 -12.37
C VAL A 11 -56.49 39.46 -13.03
N GLY A 12 -55.35 40.11 -12.85
CA GLY A 12 -54.90 41.26 -13.67
C GLY A 12 -53.48 41.01 -14.15
N PRO A 13 -53.16 41.34 -15.40
CA PRO A 13 -51.87 40.97 -16.00
C PRO A 13 -50.80 42.01 -15.65
N ALA A 14 -49.65 41.58 -15.10
CA ALA A 14 -48.45 42.43 -14.98
C ALA A 14 -47.17 41.63 -15.28
N GLY A 15 -46.57 41.97 -16.37
CA GLY A 15 -45.15 42.22 -16.61
C GLY A 15 -44.15 41.15 -16.27
N VAL A 16 -43.71 40.42 -17.31
CA VAL A 16 -42.44 39.68 -17.32
C VAL A 16 -41.30 40.68 -17.41
N GLU A 17 -40.53 40.82 -16.27
CA GLU A 17 -39.13 41.31 -16.30
C GLU A 17 -38.44 40.98 -14.99
N ALA A 18 -37.81 39.81 -14.89
CA ALA A 18 -36.78 39.51 -13.89
C ALA A 18 -36.00 38.24 -14.27
N GLY A 19 -35.31 38.23 -15.40
CA GLY A 19 -34.46 37.13 -15.85
C GLY A 19 -32.97 37.51 -16.03
N GLY A 20 -32.61 38.80 -15.92
CA GLY A 20 -31.27 39.30 -16.25
C GLY A 20 -30.24 39.28 -15.11
N GLY A 21 -30.68 39.30 -13.85
CA GLY A 21 -29.79 39.49 -12.72
C GLY A 21 -28.98 38.26 -12.29
N VAL A 22 -29.61 37.10 -12.31
CA VAL A 22 -28.98 35.85 -11.83
C VAL A 22 -27.96 35.32 -12.82
N THR A 23 -28.24 35.42 -14.12
CA THR A 23 -27.31 34.97 -15.17
C THR A 23 -26.07 35.88 -15.23
N ALA A 24 -26.23 37.19 -15.06
CA ALA A 24 -25.11 38.13 -15.01
C ALA A 24 -24.23 37.94 -13.76
N PHE A 25 -24.83 37.59 -12.61
CA PHE A 25 -24.08 37.29 -11.39
C PHE A 25 -23.29 35.98 -11.51
N VAL A 26 -23.88 34.90 -12.05
CA VAL A 26 -23.20 33.62 -12.26
C VAL A 26 -22.07 33.75 -13.28
N VAL A 27 -22.28 34.45 -14.39
CA VAL A 27 -21.23 34.70 -15.40
C VAL A 27 -20.09 35.54 -14.82
N ARG A 28 -20.39 36.55 -13.99
CA ARG A 28 -19.35 37.33 -13.28
C ARG A 28 -18.61 36.49 -12.25
N ALA A 29 -19.30 35.63 -11.51
CA ALA A 29 -18.68 34.75 -10.51
C ALA A 29 -17.77 33.70 -11.19
N VAL A 30 -18.19 33.10 -12.29
CA VAL A 30 -17.38 32.14 -13.07
C VAL A 30 -16.19 32.83 -13.73
N ALA A 31 -16.38 34.02 -14.30
CA ALA A 31 -15.28 34.81 -14.85
C ALA A 31 -14.26 35.23 -13.77
N LEU A 32 -14.72 35.57 -12.58
CA LEU A 32 -13.86 35.90 -11.42
C LEU A 32 -13.10 34.65 -10.92
N LEU A 33 -13.75 33.47 -10.87
CA LEU A 33 -13.10 32.21 -10.52
C LEU A 33 -12.04 31.80 -11.56
N CYS A 34 -12.35 31.90 -12.85
CA CYS A 34 -11.40 31.63 -13.92
C CYS A 34 -10.21 32.58 -13.89
N ALA A 35 -10.45 33.89 -13.65
CA ALA A 35 -9.40 34.89 -13.50
C ALA A 35 -8.51 34.60 -12.29
N LEU A 36 -9.09 34.21 -11.15
CA LEU A 36 -8.34 33.82 -9.93
C LEU A 36 -7.53 32.53 -10.12
N MET A 37 -8.02 31.55 -10.88
CA MET A 37 -7.28 30.33 -11.18
C MET A 37 -6.11 30.60 -12.15
N THR A 38 -6.32 31.45 -13.17
CA THR A 38 -5.27 31.86 -14.12
C THR A 38 -4.22 32.71 -13.42
N GLU A 39 -4.61 33.57 -12.50
CA GLU A 39 -3.70 34.41 -11.72
C GLU A 39 -2.85 33.59 -10.74
N ARG A 40 -3.41 32.54 -10.12
CA ARG A 40 -2.66 31.62 -9.27
C ARG A 40 -1.65 30.79 -10.07
N SER A 41 -2.00 30.35 -11.27
CA SER A 41 -1.09 29.64 -12.16
C SER A 41 0.10 30.52 -12.56
N SER A 42 -0.15 31.78 -12.96
CA SER A 42 0.90 32.70 -13.35
C SER A 42 1.82 33.16 -12.20
N VAL A 43 1.31 33.21 -10.96
CA VAL A 43 2.12 33.50 -9.76
C VAL A 43 3.07 32.33 -9.44
N ALA A 44 2.58 31.10 -9.46
CA ALA A 44 3.39 29.92 -9.18
C ALA A 44 4.47 29.69 -10.25
N GLU A 45 4.13 29.93 -11.51
CA GLU A 45 5.07 29.84 -12.64
C GLU A 45 6.18 30.89 -12.53
N LEU A 46 5.83 32.16 -12.26
CA LEU A 46 6.82 33.22 -12.06
C LEU A 46 7.69 32.94 -10.83
N ALA A 47 7.13 32.44 -9.71
CA ALA A 47 7.91 32.10 -8.53
C ALA A 47 8.90 30.94 -8.83
N GLY A 48 8.52 29.97 -9.66
CA GLY A 48 9.41 28.92 -10.14
C GLY A 48 10.60 29.48 -10.92
N ILE A 49 10.34 30.32 -11.91
CA ILE A 49 11.39 30.97 -12.73
C ILE A 49 12.33 31.82 -11.86
N LEU A 50 11.76 32.63 -10.97
CA LEU A 50 12.56 33.49 -10.09
C LEU A 50 13.40 32.69 -9.10
N ARG A 51 12.92 31.51 -8.64
CA ARG A 51 13.69 30.63 -7.75
C ARG A 51 14.99 30.16 -8.42
N GLU A 52 14.92 29.74 -9.67
CA GLU A 52 16.11 29.36 -10.44
C GLU A 52 17.05 30.52 -10.74
N GLU A 53 16.49 31.71 -10.94
CA GLU A 53 17.31 32.91 -11.18
C GLU A 53 17.98 33.43 -9.91
N VAL A 54 17.34 33.35 -8.76
CA VAL A 54 17.90 33.81 -7.47
C VAL A 54 19.23 33.12 -7.15
N ASP A 55 19.45 31.91 -7.61
CA ASP A 55 20.73 31.21 -7.42
C ASP A 55 21.92 31.86 -8.14
N ARG A 56 21.67 32.74 -9.09
CA ARG A 56 22.71 33.52 -9.81
C ARG A 56 23.19 34.77 -9.07
N TYR A 57 22.50 35.15 -7.98
CA TYR A 57 22.86 36.30 -7.14
C TYR A 57 23.61 35.81 -5.91
N SER A 58 24.53 36.60 -5.40
CA SER A 58 25.21 36.32 -4.14
C SER A 58 24.27 36.51 -2.95
N PRO A 59 24.40 35.73 -1.84
CA PRO A 59 23.65 36.00 -0.62
C PRO A 59 23.70 37.47 -0.20
N GLY A 60 22.55 38.07 0.10
CA GLY A 60 22.43 39.48 0.41
C GLY A 60 22.43 40.43 -0.80
N GLU A 61 22.63 39.93 -2.00
CA GLU A 61 22.60 40.72 -3.22
C GLU A 61 21.17 41.12 -3.61
N ARG A 62 21.05 42.32 -4.17
CA ARG A 62 19.76 42.92 -4.55
C ARG A 62 19.27 42.35 -5.87
N LEU A 63 18.05 41.85 -5.88
CA LEU A 63 17.33 41.41 -7.07
C LEU A 63 16.86 42.61 -7.94
N PRO A 64 16.53 42.38 -9.23
CA PRO A 64 15.93 43.39 -10.07
C PRO A 64 14.69 44.01 -9.44
N SER A 65 14.47 45.31 -9.65
CA SER A 65 13.29 45.97 -9.13
C SER A 65 11.99 45.32 -9.66
N SER A 66 10.91 45.39 -8.89
CA SER A 66 9.60 44.89 -9.31
C SER A 66 9.16 45.44 -10.66
N ARG A 67 9.50 46.68 -10.98
CA ARG A 67 9.24 47.32 -12.28
C ARG A 67 9.99 46.60 -13.42
N ARG A 68 11.27 46.28 -13.22
CA ARG A 68 12.08 45.50 -14.18
C ARG A 68 11.57 44.07 -14.36
N LEU A 69 11.10 43.45 -13.28
CA LEU A 69 10.50 42.11 -13.35
C LEU A 69 9.18 42.11 -14.12
N VAL A 70 8.34 43.14 -13.92
CA VAL A 70 7.09 43.35 -14.71
C VAL A 70 7.40 43.50 -16.20
N GLU A 71 8.39 44.32 -16.54
CA GLU A 71 8.81 44.58 -17.94
C GLU A 71 9.39 43.29 -18.58
N ARG A 72 10.24 42.57 -17.85
CA ARG A 72 10.95 41.39 -18.34
C ARG A 72 10.04 40.19 -18.56
N TYR A 73 9.14 39.92 -17.60
CA TYR A 73 8.25 38.76 -17.67
C TYR A 73 6.85 39.05 -18.21
N ARG A 74 6.58 40.33 -18.53
CA ARG A 74 5.29 40.81 -19.07
C ARG A 74 4.09 40.37 -18.22
N VAL A 75 4.22 40.42 -16.90
CA VAL A 75 3.20 40.07 -15.92
C VAL A 75 2.73 41.30 -15.15
N SER A 76 1.60 41.18 -14.43
CA SER A 76 1.09 42.31 -13.64
C SER A 76 1.98 42.60 -12.43
N PRO A 77 2.01 43.85 -11.95
CA PRO A 77 2.71 44.21 -10.71
C PRO A 77 2.25 43.40 -9.50
N VAL A 78 0.98 43.01 -9.48
CA VAL A 78 0.39 42.16 -8.41
C VAL A 78 0.96 40.75 -8.48
N THR A 79 1.11 40.18 -9.69
CA THR A 79 1.72 38.86 -9.90
C THR A 79 3.17 38.84 -9.39
N VAL A 80 3.97 39.87 -9.73
CA VAL A 80 5.36 39.97 -9.22
C VAL A 80 5.38 40.09 -7.71
N SER A 81 4.53 40.93 -7.13
CA SER A 81 4.46 41.10 -5.67
C SER A 81 4.12 39.82 -4.94
N ARG A 82 3.14 39.06 -5.46
CA ARG A 82 2.74 37.75 -4.89
C ARG A 82 3.83 36.68 -5.06
N ALA A 83 4.49 36.63 -6.21
CA ALA A 83 5.61 35.69 -6.44
C ALA A 83 6.79 36.00 -5.50
N LEU A 84 7.16 37.27 -5.31
CA LEU A 84 8.19 37.65 -4.35
C LEU A 84 7.78 37.36 -2.90
N ALA A 85 6.51 37.58 -2.54
CA ALA A 85 5.99 37.25 -1.21
C ALA A 85 6.01 35.71 -0.96
N GLN A 86 5.72 34.91 -1.98
CA GLN A 86 5.85 33.46 -1.90
C GLN A 86 7.31 33.03 -1.67
N LEU A 87 8.27 33.58 -2.46
CA LEU A 87 9.69 33.29 -2.28
C LEU A 87 10.24 33.82 -0.94
N ALA A 88 9.65 34.88 -0.40
CA ALA A 88 9.99 35.36 0.93
C ALA A 88 9.49 34.43 2.04
N ALA A 89 8.28 33.85 1.90
CA ALA A 89 7.75 32.86 2.81
C ALA A 89 8.56 31.54 2.75
N GLU A 90 9.15 31.22 1.60
CA GLU A 90 10.05 30.08 1.40
C GLU A 90 11.49 30.35 1.91
N GLY A 91 11.80 31.57 2.36
CA GLY A 91 13.14 31.96 2.82
C GLY A 91 14.19 32.10 1.71
N VAL A 92 13.78 32.17 0.44
CA VAL A 92 14.66 32.31 -0.72
C VAL A 92 15.04 33.78 -0.94
N VAL A 93 14.14 34.72 -0.62
CA VAL A 93 14.31 36.15 -0.74
C VAL A 93 13.93 36.88 0.54
N VAL A 94 14.55 38.03 0.79
CA VAL A 94 14.15 38.98 1.84
C VAL A 94 13.66 40.25 1.17
N THR A 95 12.42 40.66 1.45
CA THR A 95 11.87 41.92 0.96
C THR A 95 12.04 43.01 2.01
N ARG A 96 12.61 44.16 1.63
CA ARG A 96 12.78 45.35 2.50
C ARG A 96 11.87 46.45 1.98
N PRO A 97 10.95 47.00 2.80
CA PRO A 97 10.06 48.07 2.39
C PRO A 97 10.86 49.28 1.84
N GLY A 98 10.51 49.75 0.65
CA GLY A 98 11.19 50.85 -0.03
C GLY A 98 12.57 50.54 -0.63
N ALA A 99 13.20 49.43 -0.26
CA ALA A 99 14.54 49.05 -0.72
C ALA A 99 14.58 47.94 -1.77
N GLY A 100 13.51 47.12 -1.85
CA GLY A 100 13.37 46.03 -2.83
C GLY A 100 13.53 44.62 -2.25
N ALA A 101 13.76 43.67 -3.14
CA ALA A 101 13.99 42.25 -2.80
C ALA A 101 15.48 41.92 -2.90
N TYR A 102 15.95 41.05 -2.03
CA TYR A 102 17.34 40.60 -1.92
C TYR A 102 17.37 39.08 -1.84
N ARG A 103 18.42 38.45 -2.39
CA ARG A 103 18.65 37.03 -2.09
C ARG A 103 18.80 36.89 -0.59
N ALA A 104 18.07 35.94 -0.01
CA ALA A 104 18.23 35.64 1.41
C ALA A 104 19.68 35.22 1.67
N GLU A 105 20.30 35.77 2.71
CA GLU A 105 21.49 35.15 3.27
C GLU A 105 21.08 33.77 3.80
N PRO A 106 21.93 32.74 3.71
CA PRO A 106 21.65 31.50 4.35
C PRO A 106 21.52 31.72 5.86
N SER A 107 20.36 32.18 6.28
CA SER A 107 19.96 32.27 7.69
C SER A 107 19.42 30.91 8.11
N GLY A 108 20.24 29.88 7.94
CA GLY A 108 20.11 28.79 8.86
C GLY A 108 20.70 29.27 10.19
N PRO A 109 20.03 29.09 11.35
CA PRO A 109 20.79 28.86 12.56
C PRO A 109 21.80 27.80 12.15
N ALA A 110 23.10 28.05 12.40
CA ALA A 110 24.13 27.03 12.22
C ALA A 110 23.53 25.75 12.80
N THR A 111 23.26 24.76 11.94
CA THR A 111 22.70 23.48 12.43
C THR A 111 23.62 23.13 13.55
N PRO A 112 23.17 23.08 14.81
CA PRO A 112 24.06 22.78 15.93
C PRO A 112 24.75 21.51 15.50
N ALA A 113 26.08 21.44 15.59
CA ALA A 113 26.82 20.22 15.31
C ALA A 113 26.03 19.09 16.00
N PRO A 114 25.63 18.03 15.28
CA PRO A 114 24.79 17.01 15.87
C PRO A 114 25.42 16.65 17.20
N GLY A 115 24.65 16.80 18.30
CA GLY A 115 25.15 16.47 19.63
C GLY A 115 25.63 15.03 19.60
N ASP A 116 26.60 14.69 20.40
CA ASP A 116 27.07 13.31 20.51
C ASP A 116 25.91 12.42 20.96
N THR A 117 25.41 11.58 20.02
CA THR A 117 24.31 10.64 20.25
C THR A 117 24.81 9.20 20.51
N SER A 118 26.13 8.99 20.63
CA SER A 118 26.72 7.65 20.85
C SER A 118 26.21 6.98 22.13
N TRP A 119 25.83 7.78 23.14
CA TRP A 119 25.19 7.27 24.35
C TRP A 119 23.86 6.53 24.07
N GLN A 120 23.16 6.87 22.98
CA GLN A 120 21.91 6.20 22.60
C GLN A 120 22.16 4.75 22.18
N GLU A 121 23.28 4.48 21.49
CA GLU A 121 23.66 3.11 21.11
C GLU A 121 23.88 2.26 22.37
N VAL A 122 24.56 2.81 23.37
CA VAL A 122 24.75 2.14 24.66
C VAL A 122 23.43 1.96 25.39
N ALA A 123 22.59 2.99 25.46
CA ALA A 123 21.29 2.93 26.13
C ALA A 123 20.31 1.96 25.44
N LEU A 124 20.32 1.90 24.11
CA LEU A 124 19.48 1.00 23.33
C LEU A 124 19.99 -0.45 23.34
N SER A 125 21.32 -0.65 23.45
CA SER A 125 21.94 -1.97 23.55
C SER A 125 22.04 -2.48 24.99
N ALA A 126 21.92 -1.61 26.00
CA ALA A 126 21.97 -1.97 27.40
C ALA A 126 20.81 -2.91 27.75
N GLN A 127 21.14 -4.19 27.81
CA GLN A 127 20.23 -5.22 28.28
C GLN A 127 20.38 -5.36 29.78
N THR A 128 19.28 -5.29 30.49
CA THR A 128 19.28 -5.75 31.87
C THR A 128 19.55 -7.26 31.87
N ALA A 129 20.45 -7.73 32.72
CA ALA A 129 20.89 -9.14 32.80
C ALA A 129 19.76 -10.17 33.03
N ALA A 130 18.50 -9.74 33.11
CA ALA A 130 17.30 -10.52 33.27
C ALA A 130 16.19 -10.16 32.26
N GLY A 131 16.49 -9.41 31.23
CA GLY A 131 15.48 -8.90 30.29
C GLY A 131 15.25 -9.77 29.07
N PRO A 132 14.06 -9.68 28.45
CA PRO A 132 13.75 -10.40 27.23
C PRO A 132 14.59 -9.88 26.05
N VAL A 133 14.71 -10.73 25.02
CA VAL A 133 15.40 -10.52 23.74
C VAL A 133 15.42 -9.06 23.26
N PRO A 134 16.58 -8.55 22.77
CA PRO A 134 16.70 -7.17 22.25
C PRO A 134 15.62 -6.87 21.21
N ARG A 135 14.97 -5.72 21.33
CA ARG A 135 13.96 -5.24 20.37
C ARG A 135 14.62 -4.53 19.18
N SER A 136 15.72 -5.03 18.66
CA SER A 136 16.21 -4.52 17.39
C SER A 136 15.30 -5.02 16.28
N VAL A 137 14.61 -4.12 15.59
CA VAL A 137 13.75 -4.44 14.47
C VAL A 137 14.51 -4.15 13.18
N ASP A 138 14.89 -5.19 12.47
CA ASP A 138 15.37 -5.03 11.11
C ASP A 138 14.15 -4.85 10.17
N ALA A 139 13.95 -3.62 9.71
CA ALA A 139 12.92 -3.26 8.76
C ALA A 139 13.41 -3.22 7.31
N SER A 140 14.69 -3.51 7.05
CA SER A 140 15.32 -3.38 5.73
C SER A 140 14.56 -4.15 4.64
N GLY A 141 14.15 -5.38 4.93
CA GLY A 141 13.36 -6.20 4.00
C GLY A 141 12.00 -5.61 3.65
N VAL A 142 11.38 -4.85 4.57
CA VAL A 142 10.12 -4.13 4.29
C VAL A 142 10.40 -2.86 3.51
N LEU A 143 11.43 -2.10 3.91
CA LEU A 143 11.79 -0.84 3.26
C LEU A 143 12.14 -1.02 1.78
N VAL A 144 12.84 -2.09 1.41
CA VAL A 144 13.12 -2.43 0.00
C VAL A 144 11.82 -2.54 -0.84
N THR A 145 10.74 -3.08 -0.26
CA THR A 145 9.45 -3.22 -0.96
C THR A 145 8.61 -1.92 -0.98
N LEU A 146 9.00 -0.92 -0.21
CA LEU A 146 8.33 0.38 -0.09
C LEU A 146 9.13 1.52 -0.72
N ALA A 147 10.41 1.29 -1.04
CA ALA A 147 11.27 2.30 -1.62
C ALA A 147 10.78 2.67 -3.04
N GLU A 148 10.55 3.96 -3.25
CA GLU A 148 10.32 4.49 -4.58
C GLU A 148 11.65 4.47 -5.36
N PRO A 149 11.68 3.88 -6.56
CA PRO A 149 12.89 3.86 -7.36
C PRO A 149 13.24 5.29 -7.84
N PRO A 150 14.52 5.59 -8.07
CA PRO A 150 14.93 6.87 -8.66
C PRO A 150 14.26 7.13 -10.01
N PRO A 151 14.13 8.40 -10.45
CA PRO A 151 13.58 8.72 -11.76
C PRO A 151 14.28 7.96 -12.90
N GLY A 152 13.49 7.39 -13.83
CA GLY A 152 13.98 6.62 -14.96
C GLY A 152 14.34 5.15 -14.66
N VAL A 153 14.22 4.71 -13.42
CA VAL A 153 14.35 3.31 -13.02
C VAL A 153 12.99 2.62 -13.13
N ILE A 154 12.92 1.48 -13.80
CA ILE A 154 11.69 0.68 -13.95
C ILE A 154 11.45 -0.11 -12.67
N GLU A 155 10.21 -0.07 -12.19
CA GLU A 155 9.81 -0.64 -10.91
C GLU A 155 9.35 -2.11 -11.05
N PHE A 156 10.25 -3.07 -10.77
CA PHE A 156 9.89 -4.46 -10.54
C PHE A 156 9.94 -4.87 -9.05
N ASN A 157 10.27 -3.95 -8.15
CA ASN A 157 10.25 -4.18 -6.70
C ASN A 157 8.88 -3.84 -6.06
N GLY A 158 7.99 -3.15 -6.76
CA GLY A 158 6.73 -2.65 -6.24
C GLY A 158 5.79 -3.71 -5.68
N GLY A 159 5.04 -3.30 -4.68
CA GLY A 159 4.01 -4.11 -4.02
C GLY A 159 2.61 -3.51 -4.14
N TYR A 160 2.39 -2.60 -5.11
CA TYR A 160 1.11 -1.92 -5.35
C TYR A 160 0.79 -1.85 -6.85
N LEU A 161 -0.44 -1.50 -7.16
CA LEU A 161 -0.88 -1.26 -8.53
C LEU A 161 -0.30 0.06 -9.06
N HIS A 162 0.10 0.07 -10.32
CA HIS A 162 0.44 1.31 -11.02
C HIS A 162 -0.72 2.32 -10.88
N PRO A 163 -0.45 3.64 -10.75
CA PRO A 163 -1.49 4.66 -10.58
C PRO A 163 -2.63 4.56 -11.60
N SER A 164 -2.35 4.23 -12.87
CA SER A 164 -3.38 4.06 -13.90
C SER A 164 -4.36 2.90 -13.65
N LEU A 165 -4.02 1.96 -12.77
CA LEU A 165 -4.86 0.83 -12.38
C LEU A 165 -5.60 1.10 -11.07
N GLN A 166 -5.33 2.19 -10.37
CA GLN A 166 -6.01 2.56 -9.13
C GLN A 166 -7.34 3.25 -9.43
N PRO A 167 -8.38 3.07 -8.60
CA PRO A 167 -9.69 3.70 -8.78
C PRO A 167 -9.68 5.15 -8.26
N GLU A 168 -8.67 5.96 -8.63
CA GLU A 168 -8.38 7.26 -8.05
C GLU A 168 -9.59 8.22 -8.11
N ARG A 169 -10.24 8.33 -9.29
CA ARG A 169 -11.42 9.20 -9.45
C ARG A 169 -12.59 8.77 -8.57
N ALA A 170 -12.80 7.46 -8.45
CA ALA A 170 -13.88 6.92 -7.61
C ALA A 170 -13.58 7.13 -6.13
N LEU A 171 -12.32 6.93 -5.71
CA LEU A 171 -11.86 7.20 -4.34
C LEU A 171 -11.97 8.68 -3.98
N ALA A 172 -11.49 9.58 -4.84
CA ALA A 172 -11.57 11.02 -4.62
C ALA A 172 -13.03 11.48 -4.48
N ALA A 173 -13.93 10.99 -5.35
CA ALA A 173 -15.35 11.30 -5.28
C ALA A 173 -16.00 10.73 -4.00
N ALA A 174 -15.67 9.50 -3.62
CA ALA A 174 -16.17 8.87 -2.40
C ALA A 174 -15.71 9.64 -1.15
N LEU A 175 -14.43 10.00 -1.07
CA LEU A 175 -13.87 10.77 0.04
C LEU A 175 -14.51 12.16 0.14
N ALA A 176 -14.71 12.84 -0.99
CA ALA A 176 -15.35 14.15 -1.02
C ALA A 176 -16.82 14.10 -0.54
N ARG A 177 -17.55 13.01 -0.83
CA ARG A 177 -18.90 12.80 -0.33
C ARG A 177 -18.89 12.42 1.15
N ALA A 178 -18.03 11.50 1.53
CA ALA A 178 -17.86 11.08 2.92
C ALA A 178 -17.57 12.26 3.86
N GLY A 179 -16.61 13.13 3.47
CA GLY A 179 -16.22 14.28 4.29
C GLY A 179 -17.29 15.36 4.45
N ARG A 180 -18.34 15.35 3.60
CA ARG A 180 -19.48 16.29 3.68
C ARG A 180 -20.67 15.76 4.48
N ARG A 181 -20.67 14.50 4.88
CA ARG A 181 -21.77 13.92 5.67
C ARG A 181 -21.81 14.54 7.05
N PRO A 182 -23.01 14.80 7.63
CA PRO A 182 -23.12 15.20 9.03
C PRO A 182 -22.41 14.18 9.93
N GLY A 183 -21.56 14.67 10.83
CA GLY A 183 -20.82 13.81 11.74
C GLY A 183 -19.65 13.04 11.13
N ALA A 184 -19.23 13.33 9.88
CA ALA A 184 -18.10 12.67 9.22
C ALA A 184 -16.78 12.73 10.02
N TRP A 185 -16.61 13.78 10.81
CA TRP A 185 -15.42 14.01 11.65
C TRP A 185 -15.61 13.61 13.11
N ASN A 186 -16.78 13.07 13.48
CA ASN A 186 -17.01 12.54 14.81
C ASN A 186 -16.27 11.20 14.99
N ARG A 187 -16.00 10.87 16.25
CA ARG A 187 -15.39 9.58 16.61
C ARG A 187 -16.25 8.41 16.08
N PRO A 188 -15.70 7.50 15.30
CA PRO A 188 -16.39 6.27 14.91
C PRO A 188 -16.46 5.28 16.09
N PRO A 189 -17.25 4.20 15.97
CA PRO A 189 -17.12 3.04 16.83
C PRO A 189 -15.69 2.47 16.79
N THR A 190 -15.18 1.97 17.88
CA THR A 190 -13.83 1.40 17.99
C THR A 190 -13.62 0.21 17.05
N ASP A 191 -14.68 -0.60 16.87
CA ASP A 191 -14.66 -1.75 15.95
C ASP A 191 -14.82 -1.34 14.48
N GLY A 192 -15.11 -0.08 14.20
CA GLY A 192 -15.43 0.44 12.88
C GLY A 192 -16.92 0.50 12.57
N LEU A 193 -17.26 1.09 11.42
CA LEU A 193 -18.65 1.29 10.98
C LEU A 193 -19.37 -0.04 10.78
N PRO A 194 -20.57 -0.23 11.34
CA PRO A 194 -21.32 -1.49 11.26
C PRO A 194 -21.56 -1.95 9.82
N GLU A 195 -21.86 -1.03 8.92
CA GLU A 195 -22.12 -1.31 7.51
C GLU A 195 -20.85 -1.83 6.80
N LEU A 196 -19.68 -1.25 7.11
CA LEU A 196 -18.41 -1.70 6.54
C LEU A 196 -17.99 -3.06 7.10
N ARG A 197 -18.19 -3.29 8.39
CA ARG A 197 -18.01 -4.59 9.05
C ARG A 197 -18.89 -5.65 8.40
N SER A 198 -20.17 -5.35 8.18
CA SER A 198 -21.11 -6.24 7.51
C SER A 198 -20.73 -6.52 6.05
N TRP A 199 -20.15 -5.54 5.35
CA TRP A 199 -19.63 -5.75 4.00
C TRP A 199 -18.47 -6.74 4.02
N PHE A 200 -17.47 -6.54 4.88
CA PHE A 200 -16.34 -7.47 4.99
C PHE A 200 -16.79 -8.88 5.40
N ALA A 201 -17.74 -8.99 6.33
CA ALA A 201 -18.29 -10.28 6.75
C ALA A 201 -18.89 -11.06 5.56
N ARG A 202 -19.70 -10.40 4.72
CA ARG A 202 -20.26 -11.01 3.51
C ARG A 202 -19.18 -11.43 2.50
N GLU A 203 -18.17 -10.60 2.31
CA GLU A 203 -17.04 -10.92 1.42
C GLU A 203 -16.22 -12.12 1.88
N ILE A 204 -16.08 -12.32 3.21
CA ILE A 204 -15.36 -13.45 3.81
C ILE A 204 -16.23 -14.72 3.75
N ALA A 205 -17.51 -14.62 4.11
CA ALA A 205 -18.43 -15.77 4.06
C ALA A 205 -18.61 -16.31 2.62
N GLY A 206 -18.57 -15.43 1.62
CA GLY A 206 -18.81 -15.80 0.23
C GLY A 206 -20.26 -16.20 -0.07
N PRO A 207 -20.55 -16.61 -1.32
CA PRO A 207 -21.88 -17.09 -1.71
C PRO A 207 -22.26 -18.36 -0.95
N GLY A 208 -23.40 -18.37 -0.25
CA GLY A 208 -23.93 -19.53 0.49
C GLY A 208 -23.27 -19.77 1.85
N GLY A 209 -22.52 -18.82 2.37
CA GLY A 209 -21.79 -18.94 3.64
C GLY A 209 -22.67 -18.89 4.90
N GLU A 210 -23.57 -19.88 5.08
CA GLU A 210 -24.43 -19.99 6.29
C GLU A 210 -23.63 -20.17 7.60
N GLY A 211 -22.37 -20.48 7.57
CA GLY A 211 -21.48 -20.61 8.73
C GLY A 211 -20.43 -19.50 8.86
N GLY A 212 -20.37 -18.57 7.91
CA GLY A 212 -19.36 -17.53 7.87
C GLY A 212 -19.45 -16.47 8.97
N PRO A 213 -18.45 -15.57 9.10
CA PRO A 213 -18.47 -14.50 10.07
C PRO A 213 -19.60 -13.50 9.79
N THR A 214 -20.11 -12.88 10.86
CA THR A 214 -21.09 -11.79 10.82
C THR A 214 -20.40 -10.46 11.02
N GLY A 215 -21.13 -9.34 10.85
CA GLY A 215 -20.59 -8.01 11.16
C GLY A 215 -20.14 -7.87 12.63
N ALA A 216 -20.68 -8.66 13.56
CA ALA A 216 -20.24 -8.67 14.95
C ALA A 216 -18.85 -9.28 15.14
N ASP A 217 -18.44 -10.16 14.24
CA ASP A 217 -17.16 -10.88 14.26
C ASP A 217 -16.02 -10.10 13.58
N VAL A 218 -16.31 -8.90 13.04
CA VAL A 218 -15.34 -8.13 12.25
C VAL A 218 -14.90 -6.87 12.99
N LEU A 219 -13.60 -6.58 12.89
CA LEU A 219 -12.92 -5.38 13.40
C LEU A 219 -12.23 -4.66 12.22
N ILE A 220 -12.52 -3.38 12.03
CA ILE A 220 -11.89 -2.56 10.98
C ILE A 220 -10.49 -2.12 11.43
N THR A 221 -9.50 -2.27 10.57
CA THR A 221 -8.09 -1.97 10.84
C THR A 221 -7.50 -1.01 9.81
N ALA A 222 -6.37 -0.38 10.14
CA ALA A 222 -5.64 0.51 9.23
C ALA A 222 -4.85 -0.27 8.15
N GLY A 223 -5.54 -1.18 7.45
CA GLY A 223 -4.99 -2.06 6.43
C GLY A 223 -4.36 -3.34 7.00
N GLY A 224 -3.84 -4.21 6.10
CA GLY A 224 -3.35 -5.54 6.46
C GLY A 224 -2.17 -5.55 7.44
N GLN A 225 -1.23 -4.61 7.34
CA GLN A 225 -0.07 -4.56 8.24
C GLN A 225 -0.50 -4.31 9.69
N SER A 226 -1.43 -3.38 9.90
CA SER A 226 -2.00 -3.11 11.22
C SER A 226 -2.79 -4.32 11.74
N ALA A 227 -3.60 -4.96 10.88
CA ALA A 227 -4.32 -6.18 11.20
C ALA A 227 -3.37 -7.28 11.68
N LEU A 228 -2.27 -7.51 10.96
CA LEU A 228 -1.25 -8.50 11.30
C LEU A 228 -0.58 -8.19 12.64
N THR A 229 -0.23 -6.90 12.88
CA THR A 229 0.35 -6.47 14.15
C THR A 229 -0.60 -6.75 15.32
N THR A 230 -1.87 -6.37 15.17
CA THR A 230 -2.92 -6.63 16.18
C THR A 230 -3.07 -8.12 16.45
N ALA A 231 -3.15 -8.95 15.38
CA ALA A 231 -3.31 -10.40 15.50
C ALA A 231 -2.13 -11.03 16.25
N LEU A 232 -0.90 -10.76 15.83
CA LEU A 232 0.28 -11.36 16.45
C LEU A 232 0.45 -10.94 17.92
N ARG A 233 0.22 -9.67 18.25
CA ARG A 233 0.28 -9.18 19.63
C ARG A 233 -0.82 -9.77 20.53
N ALA A 234 -1.99 -10.04 19.97
CA ALA A 234 -3.11 -10.64 20.72
C ALA A 234 -2.92 -12.13 20.96
N LEU A 235 -2.29 -12.86 20.02
CA LEU A 235 -2.27 -14.33 20.00
C LEU A 235 -1.00 -14.93 20.59
N ALA A 236 0.14 -14.24 20.53
CA ALA A 236 1.41 -14.78 20.99
C ALA A 236 2.17 -13.77 21.87
N PRO A 237 2.60 -14.18 23.09
CA PRO A 237 3.41 -13.32 23.93
C PRO A 237 4.84 -13.17 23.39
N PRO A 238 5.61 -12.17 23.87
CA PRO A 238 7.03 -12.06 23.56
C PRO A 238 7.77 -13.37 23.94
N GLY A 239 8.76 -13.75 23.11
CA GLY A 239 9.51 -15.01 23.25
C GLY A 239 8.82 -16.24 22.63
N ALA A 240 7.53 -16.19 22.38
CA ALA A 240 6.80 -17.33 21.81
C ALA A 240 7.21 -17.63 20.36
N PRO A 241 7.25 -18.91 19.96
CA PRO A 241 7.38 -19.30 18.57
C PRO A 241 6.08 -18.99 17.80
N VAL A 242 6.24 -18.44 16.61
CA VAL A 242 5.17 -18.20 15.63
C VAL A 242 5.56 -18.90 14.35
N LEU A 243 4.75 -19.85 13.90
CA LEU A 243 4.98 -20.56 12.65
C LEU A 243 4.61 -19.65 11.48
N VAL A 244 5.47 -19.63 10.48
CA VAL A 244 5.30 -18.82 9.26
C VAL A 244 5.66 -19.65 8.04
N GLU A 245 5.04 -19.39 6.93
CA GLU A 245 5.44 -19.99 5.65
C GLU A 245 6.90 -19.65 5.32
N SER A 246 7.57 -20.52 4.59
CA SER A 246 8.95 -20.29 4.13
C SER A 246 9.06 -20.64 2.63
N PRO A 247 9.27 -19.64 1.76
CA PRO A 247 9.36 -18.21 2.04
C PRO A 247 8.03 -17.55 2.43
N THR A 248 8.07 -16.32 3.00
CA THR A 248 6.87 -15.55 3.39
C THR A 248 7.09 -14.03 3.24
N TYR A 249 6.03 -13.27 3.40
CA TYR A 249 6.06 -11.80 3.34
C TYR A 249 7.00 -11.18 4.41
N PRO A 250 8.00 -10.35 4.02
CA PRO A 250 8.97 -9.78 4.96
C PRO A 250 8.33 -8.94 6.07
N GLY A 251 7.21 -8.26 5.77
CA GLY A 251 6.48 -7.49 6.76
C GLY A 251 5.89 -8.34 7.89
N MET A 252 5.57 -9.61 7.63
CA MET A 252 5.16 -10.58 8.64
C MET A 252 6.32 -10.90 9.58
N LEU A 253 7.51 -11.17 9.04
CA LEU A 253 8.71 -11.44 9.82
C LEU A 253 9.10 -10.24 10.69
N ALA A 254 9.01 -9.03 10.12
CA ALA A 254 9.30 -7.79 10.85
C ALA A 254 8.31 -7.56 12.00
N VAL A 255 7.01 -7.77 11.78
CA VAL A 255 5.97 -7.64 12.82
C VAL A 255 6.20 -8.65 13.95
N ALA A 256 6.43 -9.91 13.63
CA ALA A 256 6.68 -10.95 14.65
C ALA A 256 7.92 -10.60 15.49
N ARG A 257 9.03 -10.21 14.85
CA ARG A 257 10.26 -9.79 15.56
C ARG A 257 10.03 -8.53 16.40
N ALA A 258 9.33 -7.52 15.86
CA ALA A 258 8.98 -6.30 16.59
C ALA A 258 8.10 -6.58 17.82
N ALA A 259 7.25 -7.61 17.77
CA ALA A 259 6.47 -8.09 18.91
C ALA A 259 7.30 -8.95 19.88
N GLY A 260 8.60 -9.14 19.61
CA GLY A 260 9.50 -9.98 20.41
C GLY A 260 9.26 -11.48 20.22
N GLN A 261 8.54 -11.88 19.20
CA GLN A 261 8.22 -13.27 18.89
C GLN A 261 9.31 -13.89 18.01
N ARG A 262 9.37 -15.20 17.96
CA ARG A 262 10.36 -15.97 17.21
C ARG A 262 9.70 -16.64 15.99
N PRO A 263 9.86 -16.11 14.75
CA PRO A 263 9.37 -16.77 13.55
C PRO A 263 10.07 -18.11 13.35
N VAL A 264 9.28 -19.16 13.06
CA VAL A 264 9.75 -20.51 12.78
C VAL A 264 9.21 -20.94 11.41
N PRO A 265 10.10 -21.36 10.47
CA PRO A 265 9.68 -21.66 9.11
C PRO A 265 8.89 -22.97 9.00
N VAL A 266 7.84 -22.95 8.18
CA VAL A 266 7.16 -24.13 7.66
C VAL A 266 7.26 -24.08 6.13
N PRO A 267 7.91 -25.03 5.49
CA PRO A 267 8.09 -25.02 4.03
C PRO A 267 6.78 -25.03 3.26
N VAL A 268 6.81 -24.34 2.12
CA VAL A 268 5.75 -24.36 1.10
C VAL A 268 6.25 -25.00 -0.20
N ASP A 269 5.35 -25.59 -0.95
CA ASP A 269 5.57 -26.10 -2.30
C ASP A 269 4.56 -25.49 -3.30
N ALA A 270 4.43 -26.07 -4.48
CA ALA A 270 3.48 -25.58 -5.50
C ALA A 270 2.02 -25.61 -5.03
N ASP A 271 1.67 -26.53 -4.12
CA ASP A 271 0.35 -26.69 -3.51
C ASP A 271 0.18 -25.93 -2.19
N GLY A 272 1.11 -25.03 -1.85
CA GLY A 272 1.12 -24.20 -0.65
C GLY A 272 1.75 -24.86 0.57
N LEU A 273 1.31 -24.47 1.76
CA LEU A 273 1.82 -24.98 3.04
C LEU A 273 1.70 -26.52 3.12
N ARG A 274 2.74 -27.15 3.63
CA ARG A 274 2.81 -28.61 3.81
C ARG A 274 2.27 -29.01 5.18
N PRO A 275 1.07 -29.66 5.27
CA PRO A 275 0.40 -29.96 6.54
C PRO A 275 1.20 -30.86 7.47
N GLU A 276 1.91 -31.85 6.93
CA GLU A 276 2.72 -32.77 7.71
C GLU A 276 3.91 -32.06 8.40
N LEU A 277 4.53 -31.09 7.72
CA LEU A 277 5.60 -30.27 8.29
C LEU A 277 5.06 -29.24 9.29
N PHE A 278 3.86 -28.71 9.04
CA PHE A 278 3.14 -27.87 9.99
C PHE A 278 2.87 -28.61 11.30
N ALA A 279 2.31 -29.82 11.23
CA ALA A 279 2.07 -30.66 12.39
C ALA A 279 3.37 -30.99 13.15
N ALA A 280 4.45 -31.29 12.43
CA ALA A 280 5.76 -31.56 13.04
C ALA A 280 6.32 -30.30 13.73
N ALA A 281 6.20 -29.11 13.10
CA ALA A 281 6.66 -27.85 13.69
C ALA A 281 5.88 -27.48 14.95
N LEU A 282 4.56 -27.69 14.99
CA LEU A 282 3.74 -27.48 16.21
C LEU A 282 4.25 -28.34 17.37
N ARG A 283 4.48 -29.63 17.11
CA ARG A 283 4.99 -30.55 18.16
C ARG A 283 6.39 -30.19 18.64
N ALA A 284 7.27 -29.82 17.72
CA ALA A 284 8.66 -29.51 18.02
C ALA A 284 8.85 -28.20 18.78
N THR A 285 7.97 -27.21 18.55
CA THR A 285 8.17 -25.85 19.06
C THR A 285 7.18 -25.44 20.15
N GLY A 286 6.05 -26.13 20.27
CA GLY A 286 4.95 -25.72 21.13
C GLY A 286 4.24 -24.45 20.66
N ALA A 287 4.43 -24.04 19.40
CA ALA A 287 3.79 -22.87 18.82
C ALA A 287 2.26 -22.97 18.90
N ARG A 288 1.61 -21.82 19.06
CA ARG A 288 0.15 -21.70 19.12
C ARG A 288 -0.41 -20.81 18.02
N VAL A 289 0.42 -20.34 17.11
CA VAL A 289 0.03 -19.47 16.00
C VAL A 289 0.77 -19.90 14.74
N LEU A 290 0.01 -20.11 13.66
CA LEU A 290 0.49 -20.15 12.29
C LEU A 290 0.04 -18.88 11.58
N VAL A 291 0.92 -18.23 10.81
CA VAL A 291 0.53 -17.19 9.85
C VAL A 291 0.78 -17.71 8.44
N CYS A 292 -0.24 -17.68 7.58
CA CYS A 292 -0.16 -18.18 6.21
C CYS A 292 -0.95 -17.32 5.23
N GLN A 293 -0.60 -17.42 3.96
CA GLN A 293 -1.26 -16.77 2.83
C GLN A 293 -1.80 -17.83 1.86
N PRO A 294 -3.00 -18.40 2.11
CA PRO A 294 -3.49 -19.56 1.37
C PRO A 294 -3.88 -19.28 -0.08
N LEU A 295 -3.88 -18.01 -0.50
CA LEU A 295 -4.29 -17.62 -1.85
C LEU A 295 -3.26 -16.67 -2.46
N PHE A 296 -2.63 -17.08 -3.57
CA PHE A 296 -1.60 -16.30 -4.28
C PHE A 296 -0.48 -15.81 -3.34
N GLN A 297 0.10 -16.75 -2.62
CA GLN A 297 1.11 -16.58 -1.58
C GLN A 297 2.26 -15.64 -2.03
N ASN A 298 2.63 -14.73 -1.20
CA ASN A 298 3.77 -13.84 -1.44
C ASN A 298 5.03 -14.40 -0.74
N PRO A 299 6.05 -14.87 -1.51
CA PRO A 299 6.33 -14.50 -2.90
C PRO A 299 6.04 -15.55 -3.95
N THR A 300 5.67 -16.77 -3.60
CA THR A 300 5.65 -17.93 -4.52
C THR A 300 4.51 -17.89 -5.55
N GLY A 301 3.40 -17.21 -5.22
CA GLY A 301 2.18 -17.25 -6.02
C GLY A 301 1.35 -18.53 -5.83
N ALA A 302 1.77 -19.44 -4.95
CA ALA A 302 1.08 -20.69 -4.68
C ALA A 302 -0.34 -20.47 -4.13
N VAL A 303 -1.21 -21.43 -4.40
CA VAL A 303 -2.56 -21.52 -3.84
C VAL A 303 -2.64 -22.80 -3.02
N LEU A 304 -3.01 -22.68 -1.75
CA LEU A 304 -3.14 -23.84 -0.86
C LEU A 304 -4.21 -24.79 -1.42
N ALA A 305 -3.80 -26.01 -1.72
CA ALA A 305 -4.65 -27.03 -2.31
C ALA A 305 -5.88 -27.34 -1.43
N ARG A 306 -6.99 -27.71 -2.07
CA ARG A 306 -8.29 -27.88 -1.40
C ARG A 306 -8.23 -28.86 -0.23
N GLU A 307 -7.53 -29.96 -0.41
CA GLU A 307 -7.35 -31.00 0.59
C GLU A 307 -6.55 -30.48 1.79
N ARG A 308 -5.46 -29.74 1.52
CA ARG A 308 -4.60 -29.15 2.54
C ARG A 308 -5.30 -28.08 3.36
N ARG A 309 -6.26 -27.36 2.80
CA ARG A 309 -7.02 -26.29 3.51
C ARG A 309 -7.73 -26.85 4.74
N ARG A 310 -8.48 -27.94 4.57
CA ARG A 310 -9.18 -28.60 5.68
C ARG A 310 -8.20 -29.20 6.68
N GLU A 311 -7.13 -29.78 6.17
CA GLU A 311 -6.11 -30.43 6.98
C GLU A 311 -5.38 -29.43 7.89
N VAL A 312 -5.01 -28.26 7.38
CA VAL A 312 -4.35 -27.18 8.16
C VAL A 312 -5.24 -26.72 9.31
N VAL A 313 -6.54 -26.48 9.05
CA VAL A 313 -7.48 -26.05 10.10
C VAL A 313 -7.66 -27.16 11.13
N ARG A 314 -7.81 -28.43 10.70
CA ARG A 314 -7.93 -29.59 11.59
C ARG A 314 -6.69 -29.73 12.49
N ILE A 315 -5.49 -29.69 11.93
CA ILE A 315 -4.22 -29.78 12.68
C ILE A 315 -4.12 -28.67 13.71
N ALA A 316 -4.43 -27.42 13.32
CA ALA A 316 -4.39 -26.27 14.22
C ALA A 316 -5.36 -26.45 15.39
N ARG A 317 -6.60 -26.86 15.11
CA ARG A 317 -7.61 -27.12 16.13
C ARG A 317 -7.17 -28.19 17.12
N GLU A 318 -6.69 -29.32 16.64
CA GLU A 318 -6.22 -30.45 17.48
C GLU A 318 -5.03 -30.04 18.36
N ALA A 319 -4.16 -29.15 17.85
CA ALA A 319 -3.04 -28.61 18.61
C ALA A 319 -3.41 -27.46 19.55
N GLY A 320 -4.65 -26.96 19.52
CA GLY A 320 -5.06 -25.75 20.23
C GLY A 320 -4.30 -24.51 19.76
N ALA A 321 -4.05 -24.40 18.46
CA ALA A 321 -3.36 -23.30 17.81
C ALA A 321 -4.31 -22.50 16.91
N PHE A 322 -4.01 -21.22 16.68
CA PHE A 322 -4.73 -20.34 15.76
C PHE A 322 -4.04 -20.29 14.40
N VAL A 323 -4.84 -20.13 13.35
CA VAL A 323 -4.37 -19.82 11.99
C VAL A 323 -4.71 -18.37 11.67
N VAL A 324 -3.70 -17.54 11.48
CA VAL A 324 -3.84 -16.18 10.97
C VAL A 324 -3.77 -16.26 9.45
N GLU A 325 -4.91 -16.14 8.80
CA GLU A 325 -5.06 -16.17 7.35
C GLU A 325 -4.93 -14.78 6.76
N ASP A 326 -3.83 -14.48 6.07
CA ASP A 326 -3.64 -13.22 5.35
C ASP A 326 -4.14 -13.33 3.90
N ASP A 327 -5.39 -12.92 3.67
CA ASP A 327 -6.06 -12.95 2.36
C ASP A 327 -5.90 -11.62 1.60
N PHE A 328 -4.67 -11.14 1.47
CA PHE A 328 -4.35 -9.85 0.84
C PHE A 328 -4.64 -9.81 -0.66
N ALA A 329 -4.56 -10.97 -1.33
CA ALA A 329 -4.50 -11.07 -2.79
C ALA A 329 -5.82 -11.49 -3.46
N ARG A 330 -6.88 -11.80 -2.72
CA ARG A 330 -8.14 -12.30 -3.30
C ARG A 330 -8.71 -11.41 -4.40
N SER A 331 -8.70 -10.11 -4.19
CA SER A 331 -9.16 -9.14 -5.20
C SER A 331 -8.16 -8.89 -6.33
N LEU A 332 -6.99 -9.56 -6.30
CA LEU A 332 -5.95 -9.52 -7.34
C LEU A 332 -5.94 -10.81 -8.19
N ALA A 333 -7.02 -11.56 -8.17
CA ALA A 333 -7.21 -12.68 -9.09
C ALA A 333 -7.19 -12.19 -10.53
N HIS A 334 -6.47 -12.89 -11.41
CA HIS A 334 -6.43 -12.56 -12.83
C HIS A 334 -7.67 -13.11 -13.54
N GLU A 335 -7.91 -12.66 -14.76
CA GLU A 335 -9.08 -13.06 -15.56
C GLU A 335 -9.17 -14.60 -15.78
N ASP A 336 -8.02 -15.28 -15.78
CA ASP A 336 -7.89 -16.73 -15.95
C ASP A 336 -7.82 -17.52 -14.64
N ALA A 337 -8.08 -16.89 -13.49
CA ALA A 337 -7.98 -17.55 -12.19
C ALA A 337 -9.05 -18.63 -11.95
N GLY A 338 -10.18 -18.55 -12.67
CA GLY A 338 -11.32 -19.42 -12.41
C GLY A 338 -12.01 -19.15 -11.07
N ALA A 339 -12.72 -20.12 -10.55
CA ALA A 339 -13.37 -20.02 -9.25
C ALA A 339 -12.34 -20.06 -8.12
N LEU A 340 -12.29 -19.04 -7.29
CA LEU A 340 -11.39 -18.99 -6.15
C LEU A 340 -11.87 -19.89 -5.01
N PRO A 341 -10.97 -20.57 -4.30
CA PRO A 341 -11.35 -21.28 -3.09
C PRO A 341 -11.87 -20.28 -2.03
N PRO A 342 -12.87 -20.66 -1.21
CA PRO A 342 -13.34 -19.79 -0.13
C PRO A 342 -12.21 -19.52 0.87
N PRO A 343 -12.24 -18.42 1.64
CA PRO A 343 -11.35 -18.24 2.78
C PRO A 343 -11.38 -19.43 3.75
N LEU A 344 -10.29 -19.67 4.49
CA LEU A 344 -10.31 -20.69 5.56
C LEU A 344 -11.37 -20.35 6.62
N ALA A 345 -11.53 -19.06 6.91
CA ALA A 345 -12.53 -18.57 7.86
C ALA A 345 -13.99 -18.72 7.41
N ALA A 346 -14.25 -19.01 6.13
CA ALA A 346 -15.62 -19.18 5.62
C ALA A 346 -16.29 -20.46 6.13
N ASP A 347 -15.49 -21.49 6.44
CA ASP A 347 -15.94 -22.81 6.91
C ASP A 347 -15.21 -23.17 8.23
N ASP A 348 -15.23 -22.25 9.19
CA ASP A 348 -14.59 -22.41 10.50
C ASP A 348 -15.58 -22.14 11.64
N PRO A 349 -16.43 -23.11 12.01
CA PRO A 349 -17.37 -22.94 13.10
C PRO A 349 -16.71 -22.86 14.48
N ASP A 350 -15.50 -23.38 14.61
CA ASP A 350 -14.78 -23.48 15.88
C ASP A 350 -13.96 -22.23 16.23
N GLY A 351 -13.83 -21.26 15.30
CA GLY A 351 -13.09 -20.02 15.52
C GLY A 351 -11.57 -20.21 15.60
N VAL A 352 -11.04 -21.18 14.87
CA VAL A 352 -9.59 -21.44 14.78
C VAL A 352 -8.89 -20.39 13.93
N VAL A 353 -9.60 -19.80 12.95
CA VAL A 353 -9.05 -18.89 11.96
C VAL A 353 -9.29 -17.44 12.34
N VAL A 354 -8.23 -16.67 12.40
CA VAL A 354 -8.24 -15.18 12.43
C VAL A 354 -7.94 -14.71 11.02
N HIS A 355 -8.94 -14.21 10.34
CA HIS A 355 -8.84 -13.82 8.93
C HIS A 355 -8.51 -12.33 8.77
N LEU A 356 -7.53 -12.02 7.91
CA LEU A 356 -7.15 -10.67 7.53
C LEU A 356 -7.54 -10.40 6.08
N ARG A 357 -8.18 -9.26 5.84
CA ARG A 357 -8.46 -8.76 4.50
C ARG A 357 -8.18 -7.25 4.40
N SER A 358 -7.68 -6.79 3.25
CA SER A 358 -7.32 -5.39 3.06
C SER A 358 -7.78 -4.89 1.70
N LEU A 359 -8.28 -3.66 1.65
CA LEU A 359 -8.58 -2.94 0.41
C LEU A 359 -7.34 -2.24 -0.18
N THR A 360 -6.27 -2.11 0.59
CA THR A 360 -5.06 -1.32 0.20
C THR A 360 -4.43 -1.79 -1.10
N LYS A 361 -4.36 -3.12 -1.32
CA LYS A 361 -3.67 -3.67 -2.50
C LYS A 361 -4.45 -3.53 -3.80
N ILE A 362 -5.77 -3.54 -3.71
CA ILE A 362 -6.65 -3.43 -4.88
C ILE A 362 -7.09 -1.99 -5.16
N THR A 363 -6.91 -1.06 -4.23
CA THR A 363 -7.33 0.34 -4.40
C THR A 363 -6.13 1.29 -4.46
N SER A 364 -5.68 1.73 -3.30
CA SER A 364 -4.57 2.68 -3.15
C SER A 364 -3.83 2.40 -1.85
N PRO A 365 -2.49 2.53 -1.84
CA PRO A 365 -1.70 2.44 -0.61
C PRO A 365 -2.17 3.40 0.48
N SER A 366 -2.74 4.55 0.11
CA SER A 366 -3.17 5.61 1.03
C SER A 366 -4.56 5.40 1.63
N LEU A 367 -5.40 4.50 1.10
CA LEU A 367 -6.75 4.27 1.66
C LEU A 367 -6.70 3.70 3.08
N ARG A 368 -5.75 2.82 3.37
CA ARG A 368 -5.49 2.27 4.71
C ARG A 368 -6.74 1.73 5.43
N VAL A 369 -7.55 0.94 4.74
CA VAL A 369 -8.72 0.24 5.30
C VAL A 369 -8.58 -1.26 5.06
N GLY A 370 -8.76 -2.03 6.13
CA GLY A 370 -8.79 -3.48 6.14
C GLY A 370 -9.66 -3.99 7.27
N ALA A 371 -9.68 -5.30 7.46
CA ALA A 371 -10.47 -5.95 8.49
C ALA A 371 -9.75 -7.17 9.06
N LEU A 372 -10.01 -7.44 10.34
CA LEU A 372 -9.82 -8.71 11.01
C LEU A 372 -11.19 -9.33 11.24
N ALA A 373 -11.32 -10.63 10.99
CA ALA A 373 -12.50 -11.39 11.39
C ALA A 373 -12.08 -12.57 12.28
N ALA A 374 -12.75 -12.72 13.42
CA ALA A 374 -12.50 -13.78 14.37
C ALA A 374 -13.76 -14.02 15.23
N ARG A 375 -13.83 -15.19 15.86
CA ARG A 375 -14.97 -15.59 16.71
C ARG A 375 -14.53 -15.94 18.12
N GLY A 376 -15.44 -15.79 19.06
CA GLY A 376 -15.22 -16.18 20.46
C GLY A 376 -14.26 -15.26 21.21
N PRO A 377 -13.64 -15.75 22.30
CA PRO A 377 -12.83 -14.91 23.21
C PRO A 377 -11.62 -14.25 22.54
N VAL A 378 -11.13 -14.78 21.43
CA VAL A 378 -10.00 -14.20 20.67
C VAL A 378 -10.37 -12.83 20.10
N LEU A 379 -11.63 -12.64 19.71
CA LEU A 379 -12.08 -11.33 19.18
C LEU A 379 -11.97 -10.23 20.23
N GLU A 380 -12.30 -10.51 21.50
CA GLU A 380 -12.15 -9.54 22.58
C GLU A 380 -10.69 -9.16 22.83
N ARG A 381 -9.77 -10.12 22.72
CA ARG A 381 -8.34 -9.82 22.80
C ARG A 381 -7.85 -8.96 21.64
N LEU A 382 -8.32 -9.24 20.42
CA LEU A 382 -8.01 -8.44 19.23
C LEU A 382 -8.53 -7.00 19.39
N ARG A 383 -9.75 -6.83 19.87
CA ARG A 383 -10.35 -5.51 20.18
C ARG A 383 -9.53 -4.73 21.20
N ALA A 384 -9.13 -5.39 22.29
CA ALA A 384 -8.33 -4.76 23.34
C ALA A 384 -6.99 -4.25 22.81
N ILE A 385 -6.24 -5.08 22.07
CA ILE A 385 -4.98 -4.69 21.45
C ILE A 385 -5.18 -3.58 20.42
N HIS A 386 -6.19 -3.68 19.57
CA HIS A 386 -6.50 -2.67 18.56
C HIS A 386 -6.77 -1.28 19.18
N VAL A 387 -7.57 -1.23 20.22
CA VAL A 387 -7.88 0.04 20.91
C VAL A 387 -6.61 0.65 21.53
N VAL A 388 -5.74 -0.16 22.13
CA VAL A 388 -4.49 0.32 22.72
C VAL A 388 -3.53 0.84 21.64
N ASP A 389 -3.46 0.18 20.49
CA ASP A 389 -2.51 0.52 19.44
C ASP A 389 -2.97 1.68 18.55
N GLN A 390 -4.28 1.81 18.28
CA GLN A 390 -4.80 2.66 17.21
C GLN A 390 -6.06 3.45 17.57
N PHE A 391 -6.74 3.15 18.68
CA PHE A 391 -8.07 3.62 19.02
C PHE A 391 -9.14 3.22 18.01
N PHE A 392 -9.04 3.69 16.77
CA PHE A 392 -9.97 3.46 15.66
C PHE A 392 -9.35 3.87 14.32
N VAL A 393 -9.89 3.38 13.24
CA VAL A 393 -9.58 3.87 11.89
C VAL A 393 -10.38 5.16 11.61
N PRO A 394 -9.81 6.20 11.02
CA PRO A 394 -10.50 7.46 10.74
C PRO A 394 -11.82 7.26 9.99
N ARG A 395 -12.90 7.84 10.53
CA ARG A 395 -14.26 7.70 9.98
C ARG A 395 -14.37 8.08 8.49
N PRO A 396 -13.79 9.20 8.01
CA PRO A 396 -13.92 9.57 6.60
C PRO A 396 -13.35 8.51 5.65
N LEU A 397 -12.28 7.81 6.03
CA LEU A 397 -11.68 6.74 5.22
C LEU A 397 -12.56 5.48 5.20
N GLN A 398 -13.18 5.13 6.33
CA GLN A 398 -14.12 4.01 6.40
C GLN A 398 -15.37 4.30 5.54
N GLU A 399 -15.93 5.51 5.62
CA GLU A 399 -17.07 5.92 4.81
C GLU A 399 -16.74 5.99 3.33
N ALA A 400 -15.55 6.49 2.96
CA ALA A 400 -15.08 6.49 1.58
C ALA A 400 -14.89 5.06 1.04
N ALA A 401 -14.34 4.16 1.84
CA ALA A 401 -14.22 2.75 1.49
C ALA A 401 -15.60 2.11 1.28
N LEU A 402 -16.53 2.30 2.21
CA LEU A 402 -17.90 1.76 2.14
C LEU A 402 -18.62 2.27 0.88
N GLU A 403 -18.50 3.56 0.59
CA GLU A 403 -19.10 4.17 -0.58
C GLU A 403 -18.51 3.64 -1.89
N LEU A 404 -17.18 3.44 -1.93
CA LEU A 404 -16.51 2.84 -3.07
C LEU A 404 -17.00 1.42 -3.33
N VAL A 405 -16.95 0.55 -2.30
CA VAL A 405 -17.28 -0.87 -2.46
C VAL A 405 -18.79 -1.11 -2.68
N GLY A 406 -19.64 -0.19 -2.23
CA GLY A 406 -21.08 -0.19 -2.50
C GLY A 406 -21.46 0.39 -3.86
N SER A 407 -20.52 0.97 -4.60
CA SER A 407 -20.83 1.65 -5.88
C SER A 407 -20.73 0.71 -7.07
N PRO A 408 -21.44 1.01 -8.20
CA PRO A 408 -21.27 0.26 -9.46
C PRO A 408 -19.85 0.36 -10.04
N ALA A 409 -19.03 1.27 -9.57
CA ALA A 409 -17.63 1.40 -9.99
C ALA A 409 -16.78 0.23 -9.45
N TRP A 410 -17.13 -0.32 -8.29
CA TRP A 410 -16.34 -1.38 -7.65
C TRP A 410 -16.21 -2.65 -8.49
N PRO A 411 -17.29 -3.34 -8.91
CA PRO A 411 -17.15 -4.54 -9.73
C PRO A 411 -16.53 -4.25 -11.10
N ARG A 412 -16.70 -3.03 -11.64
CA ARG A 412 -16.01 -2.62 -12.88
C ARG A 412 -14.52 -2.48 -12.67
N HIS A 413 -14.10 -1.90 -11.54
CA HIS A 413 -12.70 -1.78 -11.17
C HIS A 413 -12.04 -3.15 -11.02
N LEU A 414 -12.66 -4.08 -10.29
CA LEU A 414 -12.13 -5.42 -10.10
C LEU A 414 -11.91 -6.14 -11.44
N ARG A 415 -12.88 -6.08 -12.35
CA ARG A 415 -12.75 -6.66 -13.69
C ARG A 415 -11.64 -6.00 -14.51
N ALA A 416 -11.53 -4.68 -14.45
CA ALA A 416 -10.50 -3.93 -15.18
C ALA A 416 -9.09 -4.30 -14.68
N VAL A 417 -8.90 -4.43 -13.38
CA VAL A 417 -7.61 -4.85 -12.79
C VAL A 417 -7.30 -6.30 -13.19
N ALA A 418 -8.25 -7.23 -13.06
CA ALA A 418 -8.06 -8.63 -13.44
C ALA A 418 -7.63 -8.77 -14.92
N ALA A 419 -8.30 -8.05 -15.82
CA ALA A 419 -7.99 -8.01 -17.25
C ALA A 419 -6.63 -7.35 -17.55
N ALA A 420 -6.21 -6.37 -16.74
CA ALA A 420 -4.94 -5.68 -16.92
C ALA A 420 -3.73 -6.46 -16.38
N LEU A 421 -3.89 -7.24 -15.31
CA LEU A 421 -2.80 -7.97 -14.66
C LEU A 421 -2.38 -9.22 -15.45
N ARG A 422 -3.33 -9.94 -16.04
CA ARG A 422 -3.03 -11.15 -16.84
C ARG A 422 -2.03 -10.90 -17.96
N PRO A 423 -2.25 -9.96 -18.91
CA PRO A 423 -1.30 -9.73 -19.99
C PRO A 423 0.06 -9.24 -19.50
N ARG A 424 0.13 -8.47 -18.39
CA ARG A 424 1.39 -8.06 -17.79
C ARG A 424 2.17 -9.26 -17.25
N ARG A 425 1.51 -10.17 -16.51
CA ARG A 425 2.10 -11.40 -16.02
C ARG A 425 2.65 -12.27 -17.16
N ASP A 426 1.80 -12.54 -18.16
CA ASP A 426 2.14 -13.42 -19.28
C ASP A 426 3.30 -12.85 -20.08
N HIS A 427 3.29 -11.54 -20.28
CA HIS A 427 4.36 -10.82 -21.00
C HIS A 427 5.68 -10.85 -20.22
N LEU A 428 5.67 -10.56 -18.92
CA LEU A 428 6.88 -10.65 -18.08
C LEU A 428 7.45 -12.07 -18.12
N ALA A 429 6.60 -13.08 -17.96
CA ALA A 429 7.01 -14.48 -17.99
C ALA A 429 7.62 -14.88 -19.35
N ALA A 430 7.04 -14.44 -20.46
CA ALA A 430 7.54 -14.71 -21.80
C ALA A 430 8.88 -13.99 -22.06
N GLU A 431 8.98 -12.72 -21.67
CA GLU A 431 10.21 -11.92 -21.83
C GLU A 431 11.37 -12.49 -20.99
N LEU A 432 11.12 -12.92 -19.77
CA LEU A 432 12.14 -13.59 -18.94
C LEU A 432 12.65 -14.87 -19.61
N ARG A 433 11.76 -15.75 -20.05
CA ARG A 433 12.18 -16.98 -20.76
C ARG A 433 12.99 -16.69 -22.02
N ARG A 434 12.63 -15.64 -22.74
CA ARG A 434 13.31 -15.27 -24.00
C ARG A 434 14.65 -14.59 -23.77
N GLN A 435 14.73 -13.66 -22.82
CA GLN A 435 15.88 -12.78 -22.66
C GLN A 435 16.82 -13.17 -21.53
N VAL A 436 16.32 -13.85 -20.49
CA VAL A 436 17.06 -14.19 -19.26
C VAL A 436 16.72 -15.62 -18.83
N PRO A 437 16.95 -16.64 -19.70
CA PRO A 437 16.59 -18.04 -19.42
C PRO A 437 17.32 -18.61 -18.20
N ALA A 438 18.42 -18.01 -17.78
CA ALA A 438 19.14 -18.39 -16.56
C ALA A 438 18.33 -18.16 -15.26
N LEU A 439 17.34 -17.27 -15.29
CA LEU A 439 16.42 -17.09 -14.17
C LEU A 439 15.27 -18.10 -14.29
N ALA A 440 15.37 -19.20 -13.57
CA ALA A 440 14.35 -20.25 -13.59
C ALA A 440 13.06 -19.74 -12.94
N GLN A 441 11.95 -19.92 -13.62
CA GLN A 441 10.63 -19.50 -13.20
C GLN A 441 9.74 -20.69 -12.90
N ALA A 442 9.09 -20.71 -11.74
CA ALA A 442 7.97 -21.59 -11.46
C ALA A 442 6.76 -21.25 -12.38
N ALA A 443 5.70 -22.02 -12.31
CA ALA A 443 4.47 -21.72 -13.04
C ALA A 443 3.99 -20.30 -12.73
N ALA A 444 3.54 -19.57 -13.76
CA ALA A 444 3.03 -18.22 -13.58
C ALA A 444 1.74 -18.24 -12.74
N PRO A 445 1.64 -17.43 -11.65
CA PRO A 445 0.48 -17.45 -10.78
C PRO A 445 -0.75 -16.86 -11.49
N ARG A 446 -1.94 -17.37 -11.16
CA ARG A 446 -3.21 -16.85 -11.71
C ARG A 446 -3.79 -15.67 -10.90
N GLY A 447 -2.98 -15.07 -10.04
CA GLY A 447 -3.34 -13.93 -9.22
C GLY A 447 -2.12 -13.31 -8.56
N GLY A 448 -2.34 -12.25 -7.77
CA GLY A 448 -1.24 -11.46 -7.23
C GLY A 448 -0.65 -10.51 -8.28
N PHE A 449 0.56 -10.06 -8.05
CA PHE A 449 1.16 -8.98 -8.87
C PHE A 449 2.67 -9.15 -9.10
N HIS A 450 3.23 -10.35 -8.91
CA HIS A 450 4.67 -10.60 -9.05
C HIS A 450 4.95 -12.03 -9.53
N LEU A 451 6.16 -12.23 -10.04
CA LEU A 451 6.77 -13.54 -10.28
C LEU A 451 7.89 -13.78 -9.28
N TRP A 452 8.08 -15.05 -8.90
CA TRP A 452 9.17 -15.53 -8.08
C TRP A 452 10.11 -16.33 -8.96
N VAL A 453 11.35 -15.87 -9.11
CA VAL A 453 12.33 -16.48 -9.99
C VAL A 453 13.57 -16.90 -9.21
N ARG A 454 14.14 -18.05 -9.56
CA ARG A 454 15.35 -18.59 -8.97
C ARG A 454 16.55 -18.22 -9.85
N ALA A 455 17.62 -17.72 -9.24
CA ALA A 455 18.89 -17.51 -9.91
C ALA A 455 19.76 -18.80 -9.91
N PRO A 456 20.74 -18.91 -10.80
CA PRO A 456 21.71 -20.01 -10.82
C PRO A 456 22.46 -20.15 -9.49
N GLU A 457 22.92 -21.35 -9.20
CA GLU A 457 23.79 -21.61 -8.04
C GLU A 457 25.08 -20.77 -8.13
N GLY A 458 25.55 -20.29 -6.98
CA GLY A 458 26.75 -19.43 -6.92
C GLY A 458 26.48 -17.96 -7.24
N THR A 459 25.21 -17.56 -7.51
CA THR A 459 24.87 -16.14 -7.71
C THR A 459 25.01 -15.37 -6.40
N ASP A 460 25.68 -14.21 -6.44
CA ASP A 460 25.65 -13.21 -5.37
C ASP A 460 24.38 -12.33 -5.55
N GLU A 461 23.44 -12.46 -4.61
CA GLU A 461 22.16 -11.73 -4.64
C GLU A 461 22.36 -10.21 -4.56
N ALA A 462 23.30 -9.74 -3.74
CA ALA A 462 23.54 -8.31 -3.57
C ALA A 462 24.20 -7.71 -4.82
N ALA A 463 25.16 -8.43 -5.42
CA ALA A 463 25.76 -8.04 -6.68
C ALA A 463 24.73 -7.97 -7.81
N LEU A 464 23.85 -8.98 -7.94
CA LEU A 464 22.80 -9.02 -8.96
C LEU A 464 21.77 -7.89 -8.79
N THR A 465 21.28 -7.65 -7.58
CA THR A 465 20.33 -6.56 -7.32
C THR A 465 20.95 -5.18 -7.51
N GLY A 466 22.21 -5.01 -7.13
CA GLY A 466 22.98 -3.79 -7.38
C GLY A 466 23.22 -3.54 -8.88
N ALA A 467 23.58 -4.57 -9.65
CA ALA A 467 23.71 -4.49 -11.11
C ALA A 467 22.37 -4.15 -11.78
N ALA A 468 21.27 -4.74 -11.33
CA ALA A 468 19.92 -4.42 -11.82
C ALA A 468 19.57 -2.94 -11.62
N LEU A 469 19.85 -2.40 -10.43
CA LEU A 469 19.58 -0.99 -10.14
C LEU A 469 20.46 -0.06 -11.00
N ARG A 470 21.76 -0.37 -11.18
CA ARG A 470 22.64 0.39 -12.09
C ARG A 470 22.18 0.32 -13.54
N ALA A 471 21.64 -0.81 -13.98
CA ALA A 471 21.03 -0.95 -15.31
C ALA A 471 19.68 -0.22 -15.45
N GLY A 472 19.15 0.36 -14.36
CA GLY A 472 17.91 1.12 -14.35
C GLY A 472 16.65 0.28 -14.16
N VAL A 473 16.74 -0.87 -13.48
CA VAL A 473 15.59 -1.67 -13.06
C VAL A 473 15.71 -2.05 -11.59
N ALA A 474 14.69 -1.74 -10.79
CA ALA A 474 14.62 -2.10 -9.39
C ALA A 474 13.95 -3.47 -9.23
N VAL A 475 14.61 -4.41 -8.58
CA VAL A 475 14.09 -5.76 -8.28
C VAL A 475 14.12 -6.00 -6.77
N THR A 476 13.31 -6.94 -6.26
CA THR A 476 13.34 -7.28 -4.84
C THR A 476 14.19 -8.53 -4.63
N PRO A 477 15.24 -8.47 -3.77
CA PRO A 477 16.00 -9.66 -3.37
C PRO A 477 15.13 -10.66 -2.62
N GLY A 478 15.44 -11.94 -2.75
CA GLY A 478 14.67 -13.02 -2.12
C GLY A 478 15.01 -13.25 -0.65
N ARG A 479 16.24 -12.96 -0.23
CA ARG A 479 16.71 -13.21 1.14
C ARG A 479 15.76 -12.70 2.25
N PRO A 480 15.18 -11.49 2.16
CA PRO A 480 14.24 -10.98 3.17
C PRO A 480 12.96 -11.80 3.35
N TYR A 481 12.60 -12.66 2.40
CA TYR A 481 11.41 -13.53 2.48
C TYR A 481 11.63 -14.79 3.31
N PHE A 482 12.82 -15.05 3.80
CA PHE A 482 13.18 -16.21 4.60
C PHE A 482 13.54 -15.80 6.03
N CYS A 483 12.97 -16.48 7.01
CA CYS A 483 13.37 -16.29 8.42
C CYS A 483 14.60 -17.12 8.81
N ALA A 484 14.97 -18.09 7.97
CA ALA A 484 16.17 -18.93 8.05
C ALA A 484 17.01 -18.75 6.78
N GLU A 485 18.06 -19.55 6.61
CA GLU A 485 18.89 -19.57 5.42
C GLU A 485 18.06 -19.94 4.18
N PRO A 486 18.09 -19.13 3.09
CA PRO A 486 17.37 -19.47 1.88
C PRO A 486 18.05 -20.66 1.16
N PRO A 487 17.26 -21.59 0.59
CA PRO A 487 17.81 -22.76 -0.12
C PRO A 487 18.49 -22.41 -1.45
N ALA A 488 18.21 -21.22 -1.98
CA ALA A 488 18.78 -20.69 -3.22
C ALA A 488 18.54 -19.19 -3.30
N VAL A 489 19.28 -18.52 -4.19
CA VAL A 489 19.07 -17.11 -4.50
C VAL A 489 17.81 -16.96 -5.36
N HIS A 490 16.96 -16.02 -4.96
CA HIS A 490 15.72 -15.72 -5.65
C HIS A 490 15.56 -14.21 -5.86
N LEU A 491 14.77 -13.84 -6.85
CA LEU A 491 14.26 -12.48 -7.02
C LEU A 491 12.74 -12.49 -7.10
N ARG A 492 12.12 -11.48 -6.52
CA ARG A 492 10.70 -11.20 -6.73
C ARG A 492 10.58 -10.06 -7.75
N LEU A 493 9.84 -10.28 -8.83
CA LEU A 493 9.65 -9.35 -9.94
C LEU A 493 8.18 -8.95 -10.04
N GLY A 494 7.87 -7.71 -9.67
CA GLY A 494 6.52 -7.14 -9.75
C GLY A 494 6.18 -6.72 -11.18
N PHE A 495 4.93 -6.99 -11.61
CA PHE A 495 4.43 -6.55 -12.92
C PHE A 495 3.27 -5.56 -12.82
N ALA A 496 2.70 -5.39 -11.64
CA ALA A 496 1.53 -4.52 -11.46
C ALA A 496 1.89 -3.04 -11.30
N ALA A 497 3.13 -2.73 -10.89
CA ALA A 497 3.62 -1.35 -10.75
C ALA A 497 4.02 -0.71 -12.08
N THR A 498 4.11 -1.50 -13.17
CA THR A 498 4.48 -1.02 -14.50
C THR A 498 3.30 -0.36 -15.23
N ALA A 499 3.58 0.64 -16.04
CA ALA A 499 2.59 1.31 -16.88
C ALA A 499 1.95 0.36 -17.91
N GLY A 500 2.73 -0.60 -18.43
CA GLY A 500 2.26 -1.58 -19.41
C GLY A 500 3.34 -2.55 -19.88
N THR A 501 3.00 -3.35 -20.89
CA THR A 501 3.89 -4.40 -21.43
C THR A 501 5.16 -3.84 -22.08
N ALA A 502 5.13 -2.66 -22.67
CA ALA A 502 6.31 -2.02 -23.25
C ALA A 502 7.38 -1.73 -22.19
N GLU A 503 6.96 -1.23 -21.02
CA GLU A 503 7.88 -0.99 -19.90
C GLU A 503 8.42 -2.30 -19.34
N ILE A 504 7.61 -3.36 -19.31
CA ILE A 504 8.06 -4.71 -18.92
C ILE A 504 9.15 -5.20 -19.87
N THR A 505 8.97 -5.07 -21.20
CA THR A 505 10.00 -5.45 -22.19
C THR A 505 11.33 -4.73 -21.92
N GLU A 506 11.26 -3.42 -21.71
CA GLU A 506 12.46 -2.61 -21.43
C GLU A 506 13.09 -2.99 -20.08
N GLY A 507 12.28 -3.22 -19.04
CA GLY A 507 12.76 -3.66 -17.73
C GLY A 507 13.48 -5.01 -17.80
N VAL A 508 12.96 -5.99 -18.55
CA VAL A 508 13.61 -7.28 -18.75
C VAL A 508 14.89 -7.13 -19.59
N ARG A 509 14.91 -6.25 -20.59
CA ARG A 509 16.12 -5.94 -21.35
C ARG A 509 17.24 -5.38 -20.45
N ARG A 510 16.90 -4.48 -19.52
CA ARG A 510 17.84 -3.96 -18.51
C ARG A 510 18.30 -5.04 -17.54
N LEU A 511 17.37 -5.88 -17.09
CA LEU A 511 17.68 -7.01 -16.21
C LEU A 511 18.64 -8.01 -16.89
N ARG A 512 18.49 -8.26 -18.19
CA ARG A 512 19.43 -9.07 -18.97
C ARG A 512 20.86 -8.53 -18.91
N THR A 513 21.03 -7.20 -19.03
CA THR A 513 22.34 -6.57 -18.89
C THR A 513 22.95 -6.81 -17.50
N ALA A 514 22.14 -6.66 -16.46
CA ALA A 514 22.57 -6.93 -15.08
C ALA A 514 22.92 -8.40 -14.85
N CYS A 515 22.16 -9.33 -15.43
CA CYS A 515 22.43 -10.76 -15.35
C CYS A 515 23.75 -11.13 -16.07
N ALA A 516 24.04 -10.50 -17.21
CA ALA A 516 25.30 -10.73 -17.91
C ALA A 516 26.52 -10.24 -17.10
N GLU A 517 26.35 -9.23 -16.24
CA GLU A 517 27.40 -8.72 -15.35
C GLU A 517 27.59 -9.60 -14.10
N ALA A 518 26.49 -10.07 -13.49
CA ALA A 518 26.49 -10.58 -12.12
C ALA A 518 26.21 -12.08 -11.97
N LEU A 519 25.78 -12.78 -13.02
CA LEU A 519 25.58 -14.23 -12.94
C LEU A 519 26.90 -14.99 -13.21
N PRO A 520 27.07 -16.19 -12.61
CA PRO A 520 28.25 -17.03 -12.86
C PRO A 520 28.39 -17.36 -14.34
N HIS A 521 29.61 -17.24 -14.86
CA HIS A 521 29.94 -17.59 -16.24
C HIS A 521 29.82 -19.11 -16.42
N GLY A 522 28.91 -19.57 -17.27
CA GLY A 522 28.67 -20.99 -17.54
C GLY A 522 27.25 -21.50 -17.35
N ALA A 523 26.33 -20.65 -16.86
CA ALA A 523 24.93 -21.04 -16.59
C ALA A 523 24.03 -21.19 -17.85
N GLY A 524 24.62 -21.26 -19.06
CA GLY A 524 23.87 -21.29 -20.32
C GLY A 524 23.64 -22.68 -20.92
N GLY A 525 23.83 -23.78 -20.18
CA GLY A 525 23.76 -25.14 -20.75
C GLY A 525 23.23 -26.22 -19.80
N GLY A 526 22.23 -25.94 -19.00
CA GLY A 526 21.55 -26.95 -18.15
C GLY A 526 20.36 -27.55 -18.89
N GLU A 527 20.31 -28.87 -19.05
CA GLU A 527 19.15 -29.62 -19.53
C GLU A 527 17.90 -29.32 -18.70
N PRO A 528 16.69 -29.34 -19.27
CA PRO A 528 15.46 -29.13 -18.53
C PRO A 528 15.28 -30.28 -17.51
N VAL A 529 15.16 -29.93 -16.26
CA VAL A 529 14.80 -30.87 -15.18
C VAL A 529 13.36 -31.35 -15.46
N PRO A 530 13.12 -32.67 -15.51
CA PRO A 530 11.78 -33.21 -15.71
C PRO A 530 10.84 -32.85 -14.54
N ALA A 531 9.56 -32.67 -14.88
CA ALA A 531 8.45 -32.19 -14.06
C ALA A 531 8.16 -33.06 -12.81
#